data_4f6c8104c2fc0f05d0f08fef21946ed2
#
_entry.id   4f6c8104c2fc0f05d0f08fef21946ed2
#
_cell.length_a   1.000
_cell.length_b   1.000
_cell.length_c   1.000
_cell.angle_alpha   90.00
_cell.angle_beta   90.00
_cell.angle_gamma   90.00
#
_symmetry.space_group_name_H-M   'P 1'
#
loop_
_entity.id
_entity.type
_entity.pdbx_description
1 polymer ?
#
loop_
_entity_poly.entity_id
_entity_poly.type
_entity_poly.pdbx_seq_one_letter_code
_entity_poly.pdbx_strand_id
1 'polypeptide(L)'
;MFVFPRKNLIFAYCNRINIYINMNKQQLANKIWASANKMRSKIDANEYKDYILGLIFYKFLSDNEVNYILKDMKGASDEEKQAALESLVENYEDENSKVIIEYCKNNIGYFIEYKNLFSTWLQPNSTFTVADMSVALNSFDRLISPNYKAVYNGIFKGLQAGLSKLGENPASQTRALKDLIKLIRDIPTDGSQDYDVLGYVYEYLIGNFAANAGKKAGEFYTPHEVAILMSEIVAEHHKDKHQIEIYDPTSGSGSLLITIGKSVGRHIADKNRVKYYAQELIENTYNLTRMNLVMRGIQPGNINTRCAD
;
A
#
# COMPACT_ATOMS: atom_id res chain seq x y z
N MET A 1 29.24 -23.99 17.23
CA MET A 1 28.08 -23.20 17.66
C MET A 1 28.30 -21.76 17.16
N PHE A 2 27.88 -21.46 15.92
CA PHE A 2 28.08 -20.16 15.34
C PHE A 2 26.95 -19.24 15.82
N VAL A 3 27.29 -18.30 16.67
CA VAL A 3 26.42 -17.20 17.09
C VAL A 3 26.45 -16.17 15.96
N PHE A 4 25.45 -16.15 15.09
CA PHE A 4 25.26 -15.05 14.15
C PHE A 4 24.89 -13.80 14.96
N PRO A 5 25.56 -12.66 14.74
CA PRO A 5 25.21 -11.42 15.41
C PRO A 5 23.80 -10.96 14.98
N ARG A 6 22.95 -10.68 15.97
CA ARG A 6 21.50 -10.38 15.87
C ARG A 6 21.14 -9.11 15.05
N LYS A 7 22.12 -8.37 14.48
CA LYS A 7 21.98 -7.02 13.95
C LYS A 7 21.65 -6.93 12.44
N ASN A 8 21.73 -8.01 11.65
CA ASN A 8 21.69 -7.91 10.18
C ASN A 8 20.34 -8.31 9.54
N LEU A 9 19.23 -8.35 10.27
CA LEU A 9 17.98 -8.95 9.77
C LEU A 9 17.10 -8.01 8.96
N ILE A 10 17.08 -6.71 9.28
CA ILE A 10 16.36 -5.73 8.43
C ILE A 10 17.09 -5.55 7.10
N PHE A 11 18.42 -5.56 7.13
CA PHE A 11 19.23 -5.48 5.91
C PHE A 11 19.11 -6.72 5.04
N ALA A 12 19.05 -7.90 5.66
CA ALA A 12 18.73 -9.14 4.95
C ALA A 12 17.29 -9.13 4.38
N TYR A 13 16.36 -8.42 5.02
CA TYR A 13 15.01 -8.19 4.52
C TYR A 13 15.04 -7.22 3.31
N CYS A 14 15.71 -6.07 3.41
CA CYS A 14 15.87 -5.12 2.30
C CYS A 14 16.65 -5.72 1.11
N ASN A 15 17.71 -6.50 1.36
CA ASN A 15 18.44 -7.23 0.31
C ASN A 15 17.64 -8.40 -0.28
N ARG A 16 16.74 -9.04 0.48
CA ARG A 16 15.81 -10.05 -0.05
C ARG A 16 14.71 -9.43 -0.91
N ILE A 17 14.29 -8.19 -0.65
CA ILE A 17 13.37 -7.45 -1.54
C ILE A 17 13.98 -7.38 -2.95
N ASN A 18 15.28 -7.15 -3.08
CA ASN A 18 15.97 -7.16 -4.38
C ASN A 18 16.09 -8.55 -5.05
N ILE A 19 15.88 -9.65 -4.34
CA ILE A 19 15.94 -11.02 -4.89
C ILE A 19 14.56 -11.50 -5.40
N TYR A 20 13.45 -10.91 -4.91
CA TYR A 20 12.08 -11.29 -5.31
C TYR A 20 11.53 -10.52 -6.51
N ILE A 21 12.40 -10.08 -7.42
CA ILE A 21 12.16 -9.13 -8.51
C ILE A 21 11.13 -9.60 -9.57
N ASN A 22 10.57 -10.81 -9.51
CA ASN A 22 9.61 -11.25 -10.54
C ASN A 22 8.52 -12.20 -10.05
N MET A 23 7.70 -11.75 -9.07
CA MET A 23 6.46 -12.47 -8.81
C MET A 23 5.47 -12.17 -9.95
N ASN A 24 5.17 -13.16 -10.79
CA ASN A 24 4.16 -13.00 -11.83
C ASN A 24 2.74 -13.02 -11.23
N LYS A 25 1.76 -12.53 -12.02
CA LYS A 25 0.34 -12.44 -11.61
C LYS A 25 -0.20 -13.77 -11.06
N GLN A 26 0.15 -14.90 -11.69
CA GLN A 26 -0.34 -16.22 -11.27
C GLN A 26 0.24 -16.66 -9.92
N GLN A 27 1.50 -16.40 -9.67
CA GLN A 27 2.14 -16.69 -8.38
C GLN A 27 1.53 -15.85 -7.25
N LEU A 28 1.26 -14.57 -7.51
CA LEU A 28 0.57 -13.67 -6.59
C LEU A 28 -0.84 -14.17 -6.30
N ALA A 29 -1.61 -14.50 -7.34
CA ALA A 29 -2.95 -15.05 -7.23
C ALA A 29 -2.99 -16.32 -6.37
N ASN A 30 -2.12 -17.28 -6.63
CA ASN A 30 -2.04 -18.55 -5.89
C ASN A 30 -1.72 -18.31 -4.41
N LYS A 31 -0.82 -17.38 -4.12
CA LYS A 31 -0.41 -17.03 -2.75
C LYS A 31 -1.55 -16.41 -1.97
N ILE A 32 -2.24 -15.43 -2.56
CA ILE A 32 -3.40 -14.76 -1.97
C ILE A 32 -4.54 -15.76 -1.74
N TRP A 33 -4.83 -16.60 -2.73
CA TRP A 33 -5.89 -17.59 -2.64
C TRP A 33 -5.64 -18.65 -1.57
N ALA A 34 -4.41 -19.13 -1.46
CA ALA A 34 -4.01 -20.07 -0.40
C ALA A 34 -4.24 -19.48 1.00
N SER A 35 -3.98 -18.19 1.17
CA SER A 35 -4.24 -17.51 2.44
C SER A 35 -5.72 -17.26 2.68
N ALA A 36 -6.47 -16.82 1.66
CA ALA A 36 -7.91 -16.64 1.75
C ALA A 36 -8.61 -17.94 2.20
N ASN A 37 -8.19 -19.07 1.64
CA ASN A 37 -8.75 -20.38 2.02
C ASN A 37 -8.46 -20.76 3.48
N LYS A 38 -7.29 -20.41 4.01
CA LYS A 38 -6.98 -20.66 5.45
C LYS A 38 -7.85 -19.82 6.40
N MET A 39 -8.34 -18.69 5.92
CA MET A 39 -9.08 -17.74 6.76
C MET A 39 -10.60 -17.78 6.52
N ARG A 40 -11.10 -18.53 5.52
CA ARG A 40 -12.52 -18.63 5.19
C ARG A 40 -13.45 -19.02 6.34
N SER A 41 -12.96 -19.81 7.28
CA SER A 41 -13.75 -20.21 8.46
C SER A 41 -13.82 -19.13 9.53
N LYS A 42 -13.07 -18.03 9.40
CA LYS A 42 -12.88 -17.01 10.44
C LYS A 42 -13.30 -15.61 10.00
N ILE A 43 -13.21 -15.29 8.72
CA ILE A 43 -13.43 -13.94 8.18
C ILE A 43 -14.33 -14.03 6.97
N ASP A 44 -15.30 -13.11 6.84
CA ASP A 44 -16.11 -12.96 5.63
C ASP A 44 -15.21 -12.67 4.43
N ALA A 45 -15.54 -13.26 3.30
CA ALA A 45 -14.78 -13.11 2.08
C ALA A 45 -14.64 -11.65 1.63
N ASN A 46 -15.70 -10.84 1.82
CA ASN A 46 -15.68 -9.43 1.47
C ASN A 46 -14.79 -8.60 2.39
N GLU A 47 -14.63 -9.00 3.64
CA GLU A 47 -13.75 -8.31 4.59
C GLU A 47 -12.29 -8.71 4.37
N TYR A 48 -12.01 -9.94 3.94
CA TYR A 48 -10.65 -10.43 3.70
C TYR A 48 -9.87 -9.56 2.70
N LYS A 49 -10.54 -9.07 1.65
CA LYS A 49 -9.91 -8.17 0.67
C LYS A 49 -9.35 -6.91 1.32
N ASP A 50 -10.12 -6.30 2.24
CA ASP A 50 -9.75 -5.04 2.89
C ASP A 50 -8.50 -5.19 3.78
N TYR A 51 -8.35 -6.36 4.44
CA TYR A 51 -7.12 -6.65 5.20
C TYR A 51 -5.91 -6.77 4.29
N ILE A 52 -6.02 -7.55 3.22
CA ILE A 52 -4.91 -7.78 2.29
C ILE A 52 -4.48 -6.48 1.63
N LEU A 53 -5.42 -5.71 1.10
CA LEU A 53 -5.14 -4.44 0.41
C LEU A 53 -4.56 -3.40 1.37
N GLY A 54 -5.15 -3.26 2.56
CA GLY A 54 -4.66 -2.34 3.58
C GLY A 54 -3.25 -2.68 4.05
N LEU A 55 -2.94 -3.97 4.25
CA LEU A 55 -1.61 -4.42 4.67
C LEU A 55 -0.56 -4.30 3.56
N ILE A 56 -0.92 -4.57 2.29
CA ILE A 56 -0.02 -4.33 1.15
C ILE A 56 0.33 -2.83 1.07
N PHE A 57 -0.67 -1.97 1.24
CA PHE A 57 -0.44 -0.54 1.20
C PHE A 57 0.38 -0.04 2.39
N TYR A 58 0.14 -0.56 3.61
CA TYR A 58 0.97 -0.24 4.77
C TYR A 58 2.43 -0.66 4.56
N LYS A 59 2.64 -1.87 4.02
CA LYS A 59 3.98 -2.33 3.64
C LYS A 59 4.63 -1.38 2.63
N PHE A 60 3.89 -0.96 1.59
CA PHE A 60 4.39 -0.01 0.59
C PHE A 60 4.84 1.30 1.25
N LEU A 61 4.05 1.89 2.14
CA LEU A 61 4.41 3.14 2.82
C LEU A 61 5.63 2.96 3.71
N SER A 62 5.69 1.86 4.47
CA SER A 62 6.84 1.51 5.30
C SER A 62 8.12 1.31 4.48
N ASP A 63 8.05 0.55 3.39
CA ASP A 63 9.19 0.31 2.51
C ASP A 63 9.64 1.61 1.82
N ASN A 64 8.69 2.48 1.42
CA ASN A 64 8.97 3.77 0.82
C ASN A 64 9.73 4.70 1.79
N GLU A 65 9.33 4.75 3.06
CA GLU A 65 10.03 5.55 4.08
C GLU A 65 11.44 5.01 4.35
N VAL A 66 11.59 3.70 4.50
CA VAL A 66 12.91 3.06 4.64
C VAL A 66 13.82 3.41 3.46
N ASN A 67 13.32 3.26 2.24
CA ASN A 67 14.07 3.59 1.03
C ASN A 67 14.42 5.09 0.97
N TYR A 68 13.50 5.95 1.41
CA TYR A 68 13.70 7.40 1.43
C TYR A 68 14.80 7.81 2.43
N ILE A 69 14.81 7.23 3.61
CA ILE A 69 15.85 7.48 4.63
C ILE A 69 17.22 6.97 4.16
N LEU A 70 17.25 5.80 3.53
CA LEU A 70 18.49 5.15 3.12
C LEU A 70 19.01 5.58 1.73
N LYS A 71 18.28 6.42 0.99
CA LYS A 71 18.63 6.79 -0.40
C LYS A 71 20.04 7.40 -0.56
N ASP A 72 20.46 8.20 0.41
CA ASP A 72 21.74 8.92 0.40
C ASP A 72 22.85 8.16 1.15
N MET A 73 22.56 6.98 1.68
CA MET A 73 23.47 6.13 2.46
C MET A 73 24.12 5.00 1.64
N LYS A 74 24.35 5.21 0.35
CA LYS A 74 24.89 4.22 -0.61
C LYS A 74 26.30 3.88 -0.24
N GLY A 75 26.92 3.73 0.58
CA GLY A 75 28.28 3.36 0.98
C GLY A 75 28.43 3.14 2.45
N ALA A 76 27.36 3.45 3.19
CA ALA A 76 27.32 3.26 4.63
C ALA A 76 27.27 1.76 4.99
N SER A 77 27.82 1.41 6.13
CA SER A 77 27.76 0.05 6.66
C SER A 77 26.32 -0.34 7.05
N ASP A 78 26.10 -1.64 7.25
CA ASP A 78 24.78 -2.14 7.66
C ASP A 78 24.41 -1.63 9.07
N GLU A 79 25.41 -1.45 9.94
CA GLU A 79 25.23 -0.88 11.28
C GLU A 79 24.80 0.58 11.21
N GLU A 80 25.41 1.40 10.36
CA GLU A 80 25.05 2.81 10.18
C GLU A 80 23.63 2.97 9.64
N LYS A 81 23.25 2.16 8.64
CA LYS A 81 21.90 2.15 8.10
C LYS A 81 20.86 1.67 9.12
N GLN A 82 21.20 0.66 9.92
CA GLN A 82 20.35 0.19 11.00
C GLN A 82 20.14 1.27 12.06
N ALA A 83 21.23 1.97 12.47
CA ALA A 83 21.14 3.07 13.41
C ALA A 83 20.28 4.23 12.90
N ALA A 84 20.37 4.55 11.59
CA ALA A 84 19.53 5.56 10.97
C ALA A 84 18.03 5.17 11.02
N LEU A 85 17.69 3.90 10.82
CA LEU A 85 16.30 3.44 10.95
C LEU A 85 15.84 3.46 12.42
N GLU A 86 16.68 3.02 13.36
CA GLU A 86 16.37 3.03 14.79
C GLU A 86 16.16 4.44 15.34
N SER A 87 16.68 5.47 14.67
CA SER A 87 16.46 6.88 15.03
C SER A 87 15.06 7.40 14.64
N LEU A 88 14.26 6.62 13.90
CA LEU A 88 12.87 6.96 13.56
C LEU A 88 11.98 6.83 14.81
N VAL A 89 12.07 7.79 15.71
CA VAL A 89 11.31 7.83 16.96
C VAL A 89 10.50 9.12 17.02
N GLU A 90 9.23 9.01 17.39
CA GLU A 90 8.39 10.19 17.64
C GLU A 90 8.74 10.81 18.98
N ASN A 91 9.70 11.71 18.97
CA ASN A 91 10.10 12.48 20.14
C ASN A 91 10.28 13.96 19.77
N TYR A 92 9.29 14.78 20.13
CA TYR A 92 9.31 16.23 19.88
C TYR A 92 10.14 17.03 20.90
N GLU A 93 10.69 16.40 21.92
CA GLU A 93 11.63 17.04 22.87
C GLU A 93 13.08 16.93 22.39
N ASP A 94 13.37 15.95 21.53
CA ASP A 94 14.68 15.78 20.89
C ASP A 94 14.74 16.48 19.52
N GLU A 95 15.68 17.40 19.34
CA GLU A 95 15.82 18.19 18.11
C GLU A 95 16.14 17.31 16.88
N ASN A 96 16.92 16.25 17.02
CA ASN A 96 17.22 15.35 15.90
C ASN A 96 15.97 14.60 15.44
N SER A 97 15.17 14.09 16.38
CA SER A 97 13.90 13.44 16.08
C SER A 97 12.92 14.38 15.37
N LYS A 98 12.81 15.64 15.82
CA LYS A 98 11.99 16.65 15.13
C LYS A 98 12.44 16.86 13.69
N VAL A 99 13.73 17.03 13.45
CA VAL A 99 14.26 17.22 12.10
C VAL A 99 13.91 16.05 11.19
N ILE A 100 14.07 14.81 11.67
CA ILE A 100 13.75 13.61 10.90
C ILE A 100 12.25 13.52 10.62
N ILE A 101 11.40 13.76 11.62
CA ILE A 101 9.94 13.75 11.47
C ILE A 101 9.50 14.77 10.42
N GLU A 102 9.94 16.02 10.52
CA GLU A 102 9.60 17.07 9.56
C GLU A 102 10.19 16.79 8.17
N TYR A 103 11.38 16.22 8.08
CA TYR A 103 11.97 15.80 6.82
C TYR A 103 11.11 14.77 6.10
N CYS A 104 10.64 13.72 6.79
CA CYS A 104 9.74 12.73 6.22
C CYS A 104 8.38 13.36 5.84
N LYS A 105 7.74 14.12 6.76
CA LYS A 105 6.44 14.76 6.52
C LYS A 105 6.45 15.73 5.34
N ASN A 106 7.54 16.46 5.14
CA ASN A 106 7.65 17.45 4.05
C ASN A 106 7.93 16.80 2.69
N ASN A 107 8.59 15.65 2.66
CA ASN A 107 9.04 15.04 1.42
C ASN A 107 8.18 13.86 0.96
N ILE A 108 7.76 12.97 1.89
CA ILE A 108 6.91 11.81 1.56
C ILE A 108 5.48 11.93 2.10
N GLY A 109 5.23 12.93 2.95
CA GLY A 109 3.88 13.27 3.42
C GLY A 109 3.45 12.65 4.73
N TYR A 110 4.25 11.78 5.33
CA TYR A 110 3.97 11.08 6.58
C TYR A 110 5.26 10.70 7.30
N PHE A 111 5.11 10.16 8.51
CA PHE A 111 6.19 9.58 9.30
C PHE A 111 5.72 8.30 9.99
N ILE A 112 6.54 7.25 9.95
CA ILE A 112 6.32 5.96 10.60
C ILE A 112 7.50 5.70 11.55
N GLU A 113 7.22 5.51 12.84
CA GLU A 113 8.26 5.18 13.81
C GLU A 113 8.88 3.80 13.51
N TYR A 114 10.15 3.62 13.84
CA TYR A 114 10.89 2.37 13.67
C TYR A 114 10.13 1.13 14.19
N LYS A 115 9.55 1.22 15.40
CA LYS A 115 8.76 0.12 15.99
C LYS A 115 7.52 -0.26 15.16
N ASN A 116 7.03 0.69 14.34
CA ASN A 116 5.85 0.55 13.50
C ASN A 116 6.18 0.21 12.04
N LEU A 117 7.46 0.15 11.66
CA LEU A 117 7.85 -0.30 10.33
C LEU A 117 7.43 -1.76 10.09
N PHE A 118 6.95 -2.04 8.90
CA PHE A 118 6.53 -3.40 8.51
C PHE A 118 7.67 -4.42 8.65
N SER A 119 8.89 -4.03 8.33
CA SER A 119 10.11 -4.84 8.49
C SER A 119 10.42 -5.17 9.95
N THR A 120 10.15 -4.27 10.89
CA THR A 120 10.36 -4.48 12.32
C THR A 120 9.42 -5.55 12.88
N TRP A 121 8.17 -5.62 12.39
CA TRP A 121 7.22 -6.65 12.80
C TRP A 121 7.61 -8.07 12.39
N LEU A 122 8.45 -8.19 11.36
CA LEU A 122 8.92 -9.47 10.81
C LEU A 122 10.19 -10.00 11.49
N GLN A 123 10.76 -9.26 12.43
CA GLN A 123 11.94 -9.72 13.15
C GLN A 123 11.66 -11.01 13.95
N PRO A 124 12.63 -11.94 14.06
CA PRO A 124 12.42 -13.26 14.68
C PRO A 124 11.90 -13.22 16.11
N ASN A 125 12.29 -12.19 16.87
CA ASN A 125 11.91 -12.01 18.28
C ASN A 125 10.83 -10.92 18.46
N SER A 126 10.10 -10.58 17.38
CA SER A 126 9.07 -9.56 17.45
C SER A 126 7.91 -9.99 18.37
N THR A 127 7.67 -9.16 19.39
CA THR A 127 6.52 -9.29 20.29
C THR A 127 5.24 -8.65 19.73
N PHE A 128 5.27 -8.22 18.46
CA PHE A 128 4.18 -7.54 17.77
C PHE A 128 2.83 -8.25 17.95
N THR A 129 1.80 -7.49 18.25
CA THR A 129 0.43 -7.93 18.51
C THR A 129 -0.59 -7.15 17.67
N VAL A 130 -1.85 -7.56 17.72
CA VAL A 130 -2.95 -6.81 17.09
C VAL A 130 -3.14 -5.42 17.72
N ALA A 131 -2.81 -5.24 19.00
CA ALA A 131 -2.86 -3.93 19.65
C ALA A 131 -1.79 -2.99 19.09
N ASP A 132 -0.58 -3.49 18.84
CA ASP A 132 0.50 -2.70 18.23
C ASP A 132 0.13 -2.25 16.80
N MET A 133 -0.58 -3.10 16.03
CA MET A 133 -1.12 -2.70 14.72
C MET A 133 -2.10 -1.53 14.87
N SER A 134 -3.03 -1.61 15.82
CA SER A 134 -4.00 -0.53 16.05
C SER A 134 -3.29 0.78 16.43
N VAL A 135 -2.26 0.71 17.27
CA VAL A 135 -1.44 1.87 17.64
C VAL A 135 -0.70 2.42 16.42
N ALA A 136 -0.11 1.55 15.59
CA ALA A 136 0.62 1.95 14.38
C ALA A 136 -0.28 2.70 13.38
N LEU A 137 -1.51 2.20 13.13
CA LEU A 137 -2.47 2.84 12.23
C LEU A 137 -2.93 4.21 12.75
N ASN A 138 -3.19 4.33 14.07
CA ASN A 138 -3.54 5.61 14.70
C ASN A 138 -2.36 6.59 14.67
N SER A 139 -1.15 6.11 14.92
CA SER A 139 0.05 6.93 14.84
C SER A 139 0.28 7.45 13.42
N PHE A 140 0.08 6.61 12.41
CA PHE A 140 0.15 7.03 11.01
C PHE A 140 -0.82 8.18 10.71
N ASP A 141 -2.11 8.05 11.03
CA ASP A 141 -3.10 9.10 10.77
C ASP A 141 -2.75 10.44 11.44
N ARG A 142 -2.16 10.40 12.64
CA ARG A 142 -1.73 11.57 13.38
C ARG A 142 -0.48 12.23 12.77
N LEU A 143 0.41 11.44 12.19
CA LEU A 143 1.71 11.86 11.67
C LEU A 143 1.69 12.20 10.17
N ILE A 144 0.50 12.30 9.57
CA ILE A 144 0.34 12.78 8.20
C ILE A 144 0.59 14.30 8.15
N SER A 145 1.39 14.73 7.18
CA SER A 145 1.57 16.15 6.87
C SER A 145 0.25 16.82 6.47
N PRO A 146 -0.05 18.05 6.91
CA PRO A 146 -1.27 18.77 6.55
C PRO A 146 -1.56 18.80 5.04
N ASN A 147 -0.51 18.99 4.23
CA ASN A 147 -0.62 19.07 2.77
C ASN A 147 -1.00 17.72 2.10
N TYR A 148 -0.85 16.60 2.82
CA TYR A 148 -1.10 15.26 2.32
C TYR A 148 -2.36 14.62 2.92
N LYS A 149 -3.06 15.33 3.82
CA LYS A 149 -4.28 14.80 4.48
C LYS A 149 -5.36 14.40 3.49
N ALA A 150 -5.55 15.14 2.40
CA ALA A 150 -6.55 14.78 1.39
C ALA A 150 -6.32 13.37 0.80
N VAL A 151 -5.08 12.92 0.75
CA VAL A 151 -4.70 11.63 0.18
C VAL A 151 -4.62 10.52 1.22
N TYR A 152 -4.08 10.79 2.40
CA TYR A 152 -3.77 9.73 3.37
C TYR A 152 -4.73 9.62 4.55
N ASN A 153 -5.45 10.69 4.93
CA ASN A 153 -6.28 10.68 6.14
C ASN A 153 -7.37 9.61 6.08
N GLY A 154 -7.43 8.78 7.13
CA GLY A 154 -8.43 7.71 7.26
C GLY A 154 -8.31 6.57 6.24
N ILE A 155 -7.18 6.47 5.51
CA ILE A 155 -6.99 5.47 4.44
C ILE A 155 -6.99 4.03 4.99
N PHE A 156 -6.68 3.86 6.26
CA PHE A 156 -6.65 2.56 6.94
C PHE A 156 -7.90 2.26 7.79
N LYS A 157 -8.95 3.07 7.72
CA LYS A 157 -10.17 2.87 8.55
C LYS A 157 -10.78 1.48 8.38
N GLY A 158 -10.86 0.96 7.15
CA GLY A 158 -11.37 -0.38 6.87
C GLY A 158 -10.54 -1.47 7.55
N LEU A 159 -9.21 -1.39 7.42
CA LEU A 159 -8.28 -2.30 8.10
C LEU A 159 -8.42 -2.22 9.61
N GLN A 160 -8.45 -1.02 10.18
CA GLN A 160 -8.55 -0.80 11.63
C GLN A 160 -9.86 -1.32 12.21
N ALA A 161 -11.00 -1.03 11.59
CA ALA A 161 -12.31 -1.53 12.01
C ALA A 161 -12.39 -3.07 11.95
N GLY A 162 -11.66 -3.67 11.04
CA GLY A 162 -11.62 -5.11 10.85
C GLY A 162 -10.76 -5.86 11.87
N LEU A 163 -9.77 -5.25 12.53
CA LEU A 163 -8.81 -5.96 13.39
C LEU A 163 -9.48 -6.83 14.46
N SER A 164 -10.58 -6.38 15.06
CA SER A 164 -11.34 -7.12 16.07
C SER A 164 -12.01 -8.39 15.53
N LYS A 165 -12.24 -8.48 14.23
CA LYS A 165 -12.91 -9.61 13.56
C LYS A 165 -11.93 -10.71 13.14
N LEU A 166 -10.61 -10.50 13.27
CA LEU A 166 -9.58 -11.49 12.94
C LEU A 166 -9.61 -12.73 13.84
N GLY A 167 -10.35 -12.70 14.95
CA GLY A 167 -10.51 -13.81 15.87
C GLY A 167 -11.28 -13.44 17.12
N GLU A 168 -11.68 -14.45 17.89
CA GLU A 168 -12.54 -14.31 19.08
C GLU A 168 -11.85 -13.61 20.27
N ASN A 169 -10.53 -13.59 20.29
CA ASN A 169 -9.75 -12.98 21.37
C ASN A 169 -8.42 -12.41 20.84
N PRO A 170 -7.75 -11.54 21.61
CA PRO A 170 -6.51 -10.87 21.16
C PRO A 170 -5.40 -11.83 20.71
N ALA A 171 -5.28 -13.02 21.31
CA ALA A 171 -4.26 -13.99 20.94
C ALA A 171 -4.55 -14.62 19.57
N SER A 172 -5.81 -14.96 19.26
CA SER A 172 -6.21 -15.48 17.95
C SER A 172 -6.15 -14.41 16.87
N GLN A 173 -6.52 -13.16 17.19
CA GLN A 173 -6.39 -11.99 16.30
C GLN A 173 -4.92 -11.74 15.93
N THR A 174 -4.03 -11.75 16.93
CA THR A 174 -2.59 -11.60 16.72
C THR A 174 -2.01 -12.69 15.84
N ARG A 175 -2.43 -13.94 16.03
CA ARG A 175 -1.97 -15.08 15.21
C ARG A 175 -2.41 -14.91 13.75
N ALA A 176 -3.68 -14.59 13.53
CA ALA A 176 -4.23 -14.36 12.18
C ALA A 176 -3.52 -13.19 11.48
N LEU A 177 -3.30 -12.08 12.21
CA LEU A 177 -2.58 -10.92 11.68
C LEU A 177 -1.12 -11.25 11.32
N LYS A 178 -0.40 -11.99 12.18
CA LYS A 178 0.96 -12.44 11.87
C LYS A 178 1.03 -13.34 10.64
N ASP A 179 0.03 -14.18 10.42
CA ASP A 179 -0.04 -15.03 9.22
C ASP A 179 -0.28 -14.19 7.95
N LEU A 180 -1.12 -13.15 8.04
CA LEU A 180 -1.33 -12.17 6.94
C LEU A 180 -0.04 -11.39 6.64
N ILE A 181 0.64 -10.87 7.65
CA ILE A 181 1.91 -10.14 7.49
C ILE A 181 2.98 -11.01 6.82
N LYS A 182 3.11 -12.28 7.24
CA LYS A 182 4.03 -13.22 6.59
C LYS A 182 3.69 -13.48 5.12
N LEU A 183 2.41 -13.55 4.79
CA LEU A 183 1.96 -13.68 3.40
C LEU A 183 2.37 -12.48 2.56
N ILE A 184 2.11 -11.28 3.10
CA ILE A 184 2.31 -10.01 2.39
C ILE A 184 3.78 -9.64 2.28
N ARG A 185 4.64 -10.16 3.17
CA ARG A 185 6.08 -9.91 3.16
C ARG A 185 6.71 -10.00 1.77
N ASP A 186 6.33 -11.03 1.02
CA ASP A 186 6.95 -11.33 -0.28
C ASP A 186 6.19 -10.70 -1.46
N ILE A 187 5.13 -9.92 -1.22
CA ILE A 187 4.43 -9.19 -2.28
C ILE A 187 5.26 -7.97 -2.67
N PRO A 188 5.60 -7.80 -3.96
CA PRO A 188 6.37 -6.66 -4.40
C PRO A 188 5.56 -5.37 -4.27
N THR A 189 6.18 -4.31 -3.75
CA THR A 189 5.58 -2.99 -3.54
C THR A 189 6.42 -1.86 -4.12
N ASP A 190 7.51 -2.18 -4.82
CA ASP A 190 8.48 -1.21 -5.35
C ASP A 190 8.08 -0.58 -6.69
N GLY A 191 6.92 -0.94 -7.23
CA GLY A 191 6.44 -0.43 -8.53
C GLY A 191 7.19 -0.96 -9.74
N SER A 192 8.10 -1.92 -9.56
CA SER A 192 8.89 -2.52 -10.66
C SER A 192 8.09 -3.48 -11.54
N GLN A 193 6.87 -3.85 -11.12
CA GLN A 193 6.00 -4.76 -11.86
C GLN A 193 5.32 -4.05 -13.03
N ASP A 194 5.15 -4.79 -14.14
CA ASP A 194 4.44 -4.30 -15.34
C ASP A 194 2.94 -4.12 -15.13
N TYR A 195 2.41 -4.54 -13.99
CA TYR A 195 0.98 -4.53 -13.68
C TYR A 195 0.66 -3.83 -12.36
N ASP A 196 -0.58 -3.40 -12.22
CA ASP A 196 -1.14 -2.84 -10.99
C ASP A 196 -1.35 -3.97 -9.96
N VAL A 197 -0.49 -4.02 -8.95
CA VAL A 197 -0.53 -5.07 -7.90
C VAL A 197 -1.82 -4.98 -7.09
N LEU A 198 -2.21 -3.78 -6.61
CA LEU A 198 -3.42 -3.64 -5.80
C LEU A 198 -4.68 -3.87 -6.62
N GLY A 199 -4.77 -3.26 -7.81
CA GLY A 199 -5.91 -3.49 -8.70
C GLY A 199 -6.06 -4.95 -9.06
N TYR A 200 -4.96 -5.64 -9.39
CA TYR A 200 -4.99 -7.06 -9.67
C TYR A 200 -5.45 -7.91 -8.47
N VAL A 201 -4.94 -7.62 -7.27
CA VAL A 201 -5.37 -8.32 -6.04
C VAL A 201 -6.86 -8.10 -5.77
N TYR A 202 -7.32 -6.86 -5.93
CA TYR A 202 -8.74 -6.51 -5.77
C TYR A 202 -9.63 -7.26 -6.76
N GLU A 203 -9.33 -7.18 -8.07
CA GLU A 203 -10.09 -7.87 -9.12
C GLU A 203 -10.09 -9.38 -8.92
N TYR A 204 -8.94 -9.96 -8.57
CA TYR A 204 -8.81 -11.38 -8.32
C TYR A 204 -9.66 -11.85 -7.13
N LEU A 205 -9.66 -11.10 -6.03
CA LEU A 205 -10.44 -11.42 -4.85
C LEU A 205 -11.94 -11.28 -5.13
N ILE A 206 -12.38 -10.21 -5.78
CA ILE A 206 -13.79 -10.02 -6.15
C ILE A 206 -14.25 -11.13 -7.08
N GLY A 207 -13.53 -11.42 -8.15
CA GLY A 207 -13.89 -12.46 -9.11
C GLY A 207 -14.07 -13.85 -8.48
N ASN A 208 -13.13 -14.22 -7.60
CA ASN A 208 -13.18 -15.51 -6.92
C ASN A 208 -14.23 -15.59 -5.79
N PHE A 209 -14.49 -14.49 -5.08
CA PHE A 209 -15.49 -14.46 -4.03
C PHE A 209 -16.91 -14.34 -4.59
N ALA A 210 -17.11 -13.59 -5.67
CA ALA A 210 -18.40 -13.53 -6.37
C ALA A 210 -18.85 -14.89 -6.89
N ALA A 211 -17.93 -15.67 -7.45
CA ALA A 211 -18.20 -17.03 -7.91
C ALA A 211 -18.63 -17.98 -6.77
N ASN A 212 -18.20 -17.74 -5.55
CA ASN A 212 -18.47 -18.60 -4.38
C ASN A 212 -19.60 -18.09 -3.47
N ALA A 213 -19.95 -16.80 -3.49
CA ALA A 213 -20.86 -16.17 -2.54
C ALA A 213 -22.31 -15.98 -3.06
N GLY A 214 -22.63 -16.43 -4.28
CA GLY A 214 -23.98 -16.33 -4.84
C GLY A 214 -24.60 -14.94 -4.70
N LYS A 215 -24.36 -14.03 -5.64
CA LYS A 215 -25.12 -12.79 -5.88
C LYS A 215 -24.94 -11.58 -4.94
N LYS A 216 -23.95 -11.50 -4.08
CA LYS A 216 -23.69 -10.27 -3.31
C LYS A 216 -22.57 -9.36 -3.84
N ALA A 217 -21.97 -9.68 -4.97
CA ALA A 217 -20.96 -8.82 -5.58
C ALA A 217 -21.65 -7.81 -6.52
N GLY A 218 -22.15 -6.72 -5.98
CA GLY A 218 -22.53 -5.53 -6.76
C GLY A 218 -21.33 -4.70 -7.21
N GLU A 219 -20.11 -5.18 -6.95
CA GLU A 219 -18.87 -4.53 -7.37
C GLU A 219 -18.45 -5.07 -8.72
N PHE A 220 -18.55 -4.25 -9.77
CA PHE A 220 -18.07 -4.56 -11.11
C PHE A 220 -16.76 -3.84 -11.35
N TYR A 221 -15.88 -4.40 -12.17
CA TYR A 221 -14.66 -3.77 -12.62
C TYR A 221 -14.59 -3.77 -14.15
N THR A 222 -13.93 -2.79 -14.70
CA THR A 222 -13.66 -2.74 -16.13
C THR A 222 -12.57 -3.76 -16.47
N PRO A 223 -12.81 -4.75 -17.35
CA PRO A 223 -11.78 -5.70 -17.76
C PRO A 223 -10.54 -4.97 -18.28
N HIS A 224 -9.36 -5.48 -17.91
CA HIS A 224 -8.09 -4.82 -18.19
C HIS A 224 -7.89 -4.50 -19.67
N GLU A 225 -8.26 -5.42 -20.55
CA GLU A 225 -8.16 -5.29 -22.01
C GLU A 225 -9.06 -4.17 -22.54
N VAL A 226 -10.26 -4.02 -21.97
CA VAL A 226 -11.20 -2.94 -22.29
C VAL A 226 -10.64 -1.61 -21.81
N ALA A 227 -10.10 -1.55 -20.58
CA ALA A 227 -9.47 -0.35 -20.05
C ALA A 227 -8.27 0.11 -20.91
N ILE A 228 -7.45 -0.84 -21.40
CA ILE A 228 -6.35 -0.53 -22.33
C ILE A 228 -6.91 0.07 -23.63
N LEU A 229 -7.89 -0.58 -24.27
CA LEU A 229 -8.46 -0.09 -25.53
C LEU A 229 -9.02 1.33 -25.38
N MET A 230 -9.81 1.57 -24.33
CA MET A 230 -10.35 2.90 -24.04
C MET A 230 -9.23 3.92 -23.84
N SER A 231 -8.19 3.54 -23.11
CA SER A 231 -7.04 4.41 -22.78
C SER A 231 -6.23 4.78 -24.01
N GLU A 232 -6.03 3.86 -24.95
CA GLU A 232 -5.31 4.13 -26.20
C GLU A 232 -6.11 5.09 -27.11
N ILE A 233 -7.43 4.92 -27.20
CA ILE A 233 -8.30 5.84 -27.94
C ILE A 233 -8.22 7.26 -27.37
N VAL A 234 -8.31 7.39 -26.03
CA VAL A 234 -8.21 8.69 -25.34
C VAL A 234 -6.83 9.30 -25.54
N ALA A 235 -5.76 8.52 -25.41
CA ALA A 235 -4.39 8.99 -25.56
C ALA A 235 -4.09 9.48 -26.96
N GLU A 236 -4.53 8.76 -28.00
CA GLU A 236 -4.37 9.18 -29.39
C GLU A 236 -5.12 10.46 -29.69
N HIS A 237 -6.38 10.59 -29.18
CA HIS A 237 -7.17 11.80 -29.37
C HIS A 237 -6.56 13.05 -28.71
N HIS A 238 -5.81 12.88 -27.63
CA HIS A 238 -5.24 13.96 -26.84
C HIS A 238 -3.70 14.06 -26.93
N LYS A 239 -3.06 13.41 -27.89
CA LYS A 239 -1.59 13.32 -28.03
C LYS A 239 -0.88 14.68 -28.13
N ASP A 240 -1.55 15.70 -28.64
CA ASP A 240 -1.00 17.06 -28.79
C ASP A 240 -1.23 17.95 -27.56
N LYS A 241 -1.83 17.42 -26.48
CA LYS A 241 -2.06 18.15 -25.24
C LYS A 241 -0.83 18.14 -24.36
N HIS A 242 -0.56 19.27 -23.71
CA HIS A 242 0.54 19.43 -22.76
C HIS A 242 0.13 19.19 -21.30
N GLN A 243 -1.18 19.17 -21.04
CA GLN A 243 -1.79 18.92 -19.72
C GLN A 243 -3.12 18.22 -19.94
N ILE A 244 -3.42 17.24 -19.06
CA ILE A 244 -4.67 16.48 -19.09
C ILE A 244 -5.20 16.34 -17.67
N GLU A 245 -6.51 16.51 -17.54
CA GLU A 245 -7.28 16.22 -16.34
C GLU A 245 -8.21 15.04 -16.64
N ILE A 246 -8.12 13.98 -15.84
CA ILE A 246 -8.89 12.75 -16.01
C ILE A 246 -9.87 12.67 -14.86
N TYR A 247 -11.15 12.54 -15.15
CA TYR A 247 -12.21 12.38 -14.14
C TYR A 247 -12.96 11.06 -14.33
N ASP A 248 -13.06 10.31 -13.24
CA ASP A 248 -13.89 9.10 -13.16
C ASP A 248 -14.92 9.29 -12.04
N PRO A 249 -16.22 9.42 -12.37
CA PRO A 249 -17.29 9.62 -11.38
C PRO A 249 -17.64 8.35 -10.59
N THR A 250 -17.12 7.19 -10.97
CA THR A 250 -17.39 5.87 -10.37
C THR A 250 -16.12 5.04 -10.32
N SER A 251 -15.08 5.60 -9.71
CA SER A 251 -13.69 5.17 -9.90
C SER A 251 -13.39 3.73 -9.48
N GLY A 252 -14.20 3.12 -8.62
CA GLY A 252 -13.95 1.76 -8.14
C GLY A 252 -12.57 1.61 -7.50
N SER A 253 -11.72 0.77 -8.06
CA SER A 253 -10.32 0.62 -7.66
C SER A 253 -9.38 1.70 -8.22
N GLY A 254 -9.84 2.56 -9.11
CA GLY A 254 -9.02 3.53 -9.85
C GLY A 254 -8.25 2.95 -11.03
N SER A 255 -8.47 1.68 -11.38
CA SER A 255 -7.72 1.00 -12.45
C SER A 255 -7.85 1.68 -13.80
N LEU A 256 -9.05 2.18 -14.15
CA LEU A 256 -9.27 2.92 -15.40
C LEU A 256 -8.51 4.24 -15.41
N LEU A 257 -8.56 5.02 -14.34
CA LEU A 257 -7.77 6.26 -14.17
C LEU A 257 -6.27 6.01 -14.36
N ILE A 258 -5.75 4.97 -13.74
CA ILE A 258 -4.33 4.58 -13.82
C ILE A 258 -3.97 4.21 -15.27
N THR A 259 -4.82 3.43 -15.93
CA THR A 259 -4.56 2.96 -17.30
C THR A 259 -4.59 4.14 -18.29
N ILE A 260 -5.58 5.03 -18.18
CA ILE A 260 -5.66 6.25 -19.00
C ILE A 260 -4.45 7.14 -18.72
N GLY A 261 -4.12 7.38 -17.45
CA GLY A 261 -2.97 8.20 -17.07
C GLY A 261 -1.64 7.67 -17.59
N LYS A 262 -1.46 6.34 -17.63
CA LYS A 262 -0.29 5.68 -18.22
C LYS A 262 -0.22 5.91 -19.74
N SER A 263 -1.35 5.78 -20.44
CA SER A 263 -1.41 5.94 -21.90
C SER A 263 -1.19 7.40 -22.32
N VAL A 264 -1.90 8.36 -21.73
CA VAL A 264 -1.72 9.79 -22.02
C VAL A 264 -0.34 10.31 -21.59
N GLY A 265 0.20 9.79 -20.48
CA GLY A 265 1.51 10.17 -19.96
C GLY A 265 2.68 9.83 -20.88
N ARG A 266 2.49 9.00 -21.93
CA ARG A 266 3.50 8.76 -22.96
C ARG A 266 3.72 9.98 -23.87
N HIS A 267 2.70 10.83 -24.00
CA HIS A 267 2.72 12.03 -24.84
C HIS A 267 3.01 13.31 -24.05
N ILE A 268 3.03 13.24 -22.71
CA ILE A 268 3.24 14.36 -21.81
C ILE A 268 4.63 14.26 -21.17
N ALA A 269 5.52 15.21 -21.47
CA ALA A 269 6.90 15.20 -20.98
C ALA A 269 6.98 15.31 -19.44
N ASP A 270 6.13 16.13 -18.84
CA ASP A 270 6.06 16.30 -17.39
C ASP A 270 4.82 15.57 -16.84
N LYS A 271 5.04 14.44 -16.18
CA LYS A 271 3.98 13.62 -15.58
C LYS A 271 3.14 14.36 -14.52
N ASN A 272 3.67 15.44 -13.93
CA ASN A 272 2.92 16.30 -13.00
C ASN A 272 1.81 17.11 -13.68
N ARG A 273 1.75 17.11 -15.00
CA ARG A 273 0.67 17.73 -15.79
C ARG A 273 -0.49 16.80 -16.08
N VAL A 274 -0.47 15.58 -15.55
CA VAL A 274 -1.64 14.69 -15.55
C VAL A 274 -2.27 14.74 -14.16
N LYS A 275 -3.52 15.23 -14.08
CA LYS A 275 -4.28 15.31 -12.83
C LYS A 275 -5.41 14.30 -12.83
N TYR A 276 -5.66 13.73 -11.68
CA TYR A 276 -6.60 12.64 -11.46
C TYR A 276 -7.71 13.11 -10.53
N TYR A 277 -8.94 13.00 -10.99
CA TYR A 277 -10.16 13.28 -10.24
C TYR A 277 -10.97 11.99 -10.15
N ALA A 278 -11.33 11.59 -8.94
CA ALA A 278 -12.10 10.37 -8.70
C ALA A 278 -13.25 10.64 -7.75
N GLN A 279 -14.39 10.02 -8.04
CA GLN A 279 -15.53 9.96 -7.12
C GLN A 279 -15.89 8.49 -6.90
N GLU A 280 -16.20 8.13 -5.66
CA GLU A 280 -16.61 6.78 -5.28
C GLU A 280 -17.54 6.87 -4.06
N LEU A 281 -18.63 6.12 -4.10
CA LEU A 281 -19.64 6.12 -3.03
C LEU A 281 -19.18 5.33 -1.80
N ILE A 282 -18.57 4.16 -2.03
CA ILE A 282 -18.18 3.22 -0.97
C ILE A 282 -16.83 3.61 -0.39
N GLU A 283 -16.77 3.94 0.91
CA GLU A 283 -15.56 4.44 1.58
C GLU A 283 -14.35 3.49 1.40
N ASN A 284 -14.52 2.19 1.52
CA ASN A 284 -13.42 1.24 1.35
C ASN A 284 -12.88 1.25 -0.08
N THR A 285 -13.75 1.32 -1.08
CA THR A 285 -13.37 1.40 -2.50
C THR A 285 -12.76 2.76 -2.84
N TYR A 286 -13.28 3.84 -2.26
CA TYR A 286 -12.67 5.17 -2.32
C TYR A 286 -11.23 5.16 -1.77
N ASN A 287 -11.01 4.52 -0.63
CA ASN A 287 -9.67 4.37 -0.06
C ASN A 287 -8.76 3.57 -0.98
N LEU A 288 -9.27 2.52 -1.63
CA LEU A 288 -8.52 1.73 -2.60
C LEU A 288 -8.08 2.56 -3.82
N THR A 289 -8.94 3.43 -4.36
CA THR A 289 -8.56 4.38 -5.42
C THR A 289 -7.35 5.22 -4.98
N ARG A 290 -7.38 5.80 -3.77
CA ARG A 290 -6.27 6.61 -3.25
C ARG A 290 -4.99 5.79 -3.10
N MET A 291 -5.07 4.60 -2.51
CA MET A 291 -3.95 3.66 -2.37
C MET A 291 -3.30 3.36 -3.72
N ASN A 292 -4.12 3.03 -4.71
CA ASN A 292 -3.66 2.69 -6.06
C ASN A 292 -2.93 3.85 -6.75
N LEU A 293 -3.50 5.05 -6.71
CA LEU A 293 -2.88 6.23 -7.30
C LEU A 293 -1.52 6.54 -6.65
N VAL A 294 -1.44 6.45 -5.32
CA VAL A 294 -0.19 6.66 -4.57
C VAL A 294 0.86 5.61 -4.91
N MET A 295 0.50 4.33 -4.95
CA MET A 295 1.44 3.24 -5.30
C MET A 295 1.98 3.35 -6.73
N ARG A 296 1.30 4.06 -7.61
CA ARG A 296 1.77 4.38 -8.96
C ARG A 296 2.69 5.61 -9.01
N GLY A 297 3.04 6.17 -7.87
CA GLY A 297 3.93 7.32 -7.77
C GLY A 297 3.29 8.63 -8.25
N ILE A 298 1.96 8.67 -8.32
CA ILE A 298 1.25 9.92 -8.65
C ILE A 298 1.41 10.86 -7.47
N GLN A 299 1.90 12.06 -7.76
CA GLN A 299 2.12 13.07 -6.73
C GLN A 299 0.80 13.45 -6.05
N PRO A 300 0.76 13.57 -4.72
CA PRO A 300 -0.47 13.88 -3.97
C PRO A 300 -1.19 15.15 -4.46
N GLY A 301 -0.45 16.16 -4.91
CA GLY A 301 -1.02 17.39 -5.50
C GLY A 301 -1.77 17.19 -6.82
N ASN A 302 -1.64 16.01 -7.43
CA ASN A 302 -2.35 15.62 -8.65
C ASN A 302 -3.52 14.65 -8.39
N ILE A 303 -3.77 14.31 -7.12
CA ILE A 303 -4.83 13.38 -6.71
C ILE A 303 -5.97 14.18 -6.05
N ASN A 304 -7.13 14.19 -6.68
CA ASN A 304 -8.34 14.82 -6.17
C ASN A 304 -9.44 13.78 -6.10
N THR A 305 -9.75 13.33 -4.90
CA THR A 305 -10.72 12.26 -4.70
C THR A 305 -11.83 12.66 -3.75
N ARG A 306 -13.04 12.16 -3.98
CA ARG A 306 -14.21 12.39 -3.11
C ARG A 306 -14.95 11.10 -2.84
N CYS A 307 -15.32 10.90 -1.58
CA CYS A 307 -16.29 9.88 -1.18
C CYS A 307 -17.67 10.55 -1.19
N ALA A 308 -18.42 10.33 -2.25
CA ALA A 308 -19.73 10.97 -2.48
C ALA A 308 -20.54 10.20 -3.52
N ASP A 309 -21.87 10.44 -3.52
CA ASP A 309 -22.79 10.01 -4.58
C ASP A 309 -22.83 11.05 -5.71
#